data_5811d2dd27586410766f6b2c0505dfe9
#
_entry.id   5811d2dd27586410766f6b2c0505dfe9
#
_cell.length_a   1.000
_cell.length_b   1.000
_cell.length_c   1.000
_cell.angle_alpha   90.00
_cell.angle_beta   90.00
_cell.angle_gamma   90.00
#
_symmetry.space_group_name_H-M   'P 1'
#
loop_
_entity.id
_entity.type
_entity.pdbx_description
1 polymer ?
#
loop_
_entity_poly.entity_id
_entity_poly.type
_entity_poly.pdbx_seq_one_letter_code
_entity_poly.pdbx_strand_id
1 'polypeptide(L)'
;MSRITSKEFNSFFKGLYNRNKNFLIASAALYFSSLLVGILASYLLPVTIKSFLINIVKTDRTFVSKNGITTFSIFTHNLYSVFLTFAGGVVGIITVAILFFNGFIYGSFVGYFAFDQHIGGVNSPLGILTPWIFVIYTLPHGIFEISGFIIAGAGGLKITSIIYKLIVKDTLVSDHYLELKDALILLAIAVILIFIAAIIETNYSIPLGNYITHLSLPNP
;
A
#
# COMPACT_ATOMS: atom_id res chain seq x y z
N MET A 1 -34.36 -4.98 14.28
CA MET A 1 -33.08 -4.43 13.76
C MET A 1 -33.28 -2.94 13.55
N SER A 2 -32.76 -2.07 14.44
CA SER A 2 -32.85 -0.61 14.30
C SER A 2 -32.02 -0.17 13.07
N ARG A 3 -32.65 0.60 12.17
CA ARG A 3 -31.92 1.18 11.03
C ARG A 3 -30.96 2.24 11.58
N ILE A 4 -29.66 2.03 11.34
CA ILE A 4 -28.63 3.05 11.64
C ILE A 4 -28.95 4.29 10.80
N THR A 5 -29.14 5.43 11.43
CA THR A 5 -29.40 6.69 10.73
C THR A 5 -28.12 7.25 10.12
N SER A 6 -28.22 8.06 9.07
CA SER A 6 -27.04 8.71 8.45
C SER A 6 -26.28 9.61 9.45
N LYS A 7 -26.96 10.17 10.44
CA LYS A 7 -26.35 10.98 11.51
C LYS A 7 -25.48 10.12 12.44
N GLU A 8 -25.96 8.93 12.82
CA GLU A 8 -25.21 8.00 13.68
C GLU A 8 -23.97 7.45 12.93
N PHE A 9 -24.12 7.12 11.64
CA PHE A 9 -23.02 6.70 10.79
C PHE A 9 -21.92 7.79 10.71
N ASN A 10 -22.29 9.02 10.37
CA ASN A 10 -21.35 10.14 10.30
C ASN A 10 -20.69 10.45 11.65
N SER A 11 -21.43 10.39 12.74
CA SER A 11 -20.92 10.59 14.09
C SER A 11 -19.89 9.53 14.47
N PHE A 12 -20.15 8.27 14.11
CA PHE A 12 -19.23 7.16 14.35
C PHE A 12 -17.88 7.38 13.64
N PHE A 13 -17.88 7.65 12.32
CA PHE A 13 -16.65 7.85 11.55
C PHE A 13 -15.89 9.11 11.97
N LYS A 14 -16.60 10.19 12.28
CA LYS A 14 -15.98 11.41 12.82
C LYS A 14 -15.31 11.13 14.17
N GLY A 15 -15.96 10.37 15.04
CA GLY A 15 -15.39 9.94 16.32
C GLY A 15 -14.15 9.06 16.14
N LEU A 16 -14.23 8.07 15.24
CA LEU A 16 -13.10 7.18 14.90
C LEU A 16 -11.91 8.00 14.39
N TYR A 17 -12.14 8.90 13.42
CA TYR A 17 -11.11 9.77 12.88
C TYR A 17 -10.45 10.62 13.97
N ASN A 18 -11.24 11.31 14.79
CA ASN A 18 -10.71 12.20 15.83
C ASN A 18 -9.82 11.46 16.84
N ARG A 19 -10.18 10.23 17.21
CA ARG A 19 -9.37 9.41 18.13
C ARG A 19 -8.10 8.84 17.48
N ASN A 20 -8.04 8.73 16.16
CA ASN A 20 -6.95 8.07 15.45
C ASN A 20 -6.14 9.01 14.54
N LYS A 21 -6.52 10.30 14.44
CA LYS A 21 -5.93 11.26 13.50
C LYS A 21 -4.40 11.34 13.58
N ASN A 22 -3.82 11.28 14.78
CA ASN A 22 -2.37 11.37 14.95
C ASN A 22 -1.65 10.14 14.40
N PHE A 23 -2.21 8.93 14.56
CA PHE A 23 -1.67 7.70 13.97
C PHE A 23 -1.85 7.69 12.45
N LEU A 24 -2.98 8.19 11.95
CA LEU A 24 -3.22 8.33 10.51
C LEU A 24 -2.23 9.32 9.87
N ILE A 25 -2.01 10.46 10.50
CA ILE A 25 -1.02 11.46 10.03
C ILE A 25 0.39 10.90 10.10
N ALA A 26 0.78 10.23 11.19
CA ALA A 26 2.11 9.64 11.33
C ALA A 26 2.34 8.54 10.28
N SER A 27 1.37 7.67 10.08
CA SER A 27 1.43 6.62 9.07
C SER A 27 1.52 7.20 7.64
N ALA A 28 0.69 8.19 7.32
CA ALA A 28 0.74 8.88 6.03
C ALA A 28 2.08 9.61 5.82
N ALA A 29 2.57 10.34 6.82
CA ALA A 29 3.84 11.02 6.75
C ALA A 29 5.00 10.05 6.51
N LEU A 30 5.01 8.90 7.20
CA LEU A 30 6.01 7.86 7.00
C LEU A 30 5.94 7.28 5.58
N TYR A 31 4.75 6.95 5.08
CA TYR A 31 4.55 6.41 3.74
C TYR A 31 5.01 7.41 2.66
N PHE A 32 4.55 8.65 2.71
CA PHE A 32 4.89 9.65 1.71
C PHE A 32 6.35 10.12 1.80
N SER A 33 6.94 10.19 2.99
CA SER A 33 8.37 10.47 3.12
C SER A 33 9.22 9.34 2.53
N SER A 34 8.85 8.08 2.75
CA SER A 34 9.55 6.94 2.14
C SER A 34 9.38 6.90 0.61
N LEU A 35 8.22 7.30 0.10
CA LEU A 35 7.99 7.48 -1.34
C LEU A 35 8.94 8.53 -1.92
N LEU A 36 9.10 9.69 -1.26
CA LEU A 36 10.06 10.71 -1.67
C LEU A 36 11.51 10.21 -1.61
N VAL A 37 11.86 9.42 -0.60
CA VAL A 37 13.18 8.76 -0.51
C VAL A 37 13.39 7.80 -1.68
N GLY A 38 12.38 7.03 -2.08
CA GLY A 38 12.44 6.14 -3.25
C GLY A 38 12.67 6.90 -4.56
N ILE A 39 11.96 8.02 -4.77
CA ILE A 39 12.16 8.91 -5.92
C ILE A 39 13.59 9.45 -5.94
N LEU A 40 14.06 9.96 -4.82
CA LEU A 40 15.42 10.52 -4.69
C LEU A 40 16.49 9.45 -4.91
N ALA A 41 16.29 8.25 -4.36
CA ALA A 41 17.19 7.12 -4.56
C ALA A 41 17.29 6.72 -6.03
N SER A 42 16.20 6.77 -6.79
CA SER A 42 16.20 6.51 -8.23
C SER A 42 17.01 7.53 -9.02
N TYR A 43 17.01 8.79 -8.57
CA TYR A 43 17.85 9.83 -9.17
C TYR A 43 19.33 9.68 -8.82
N LEU A 44 19.65 9.43 -7.55
CA LEU A 44 21.03 9.39 -7.06
C LEU A 44 21.74 8.05 -7.35
N LEU A 45 21.00 6.93 -7.39
CA LEU A 45 21.52 5.57 -7.49
C LEU A 45 20.81 4.77 -8.59
N PRO A 46 20.74 5.26 -9.85
CA PRO A 46 19.87 4.69 -10.88
C PRO A 46 20.17 3.21 -11.17
N VAL A 47 21.43 2.81 -11.23
CA VAL A 47 21.84 1.41 -11.51
C VAL A 47 21.40 0.46 -10.38
N THR A 48 21.57 0.88 -9.13
CA THR A 48 21.20 0.10 -7.94
C THR A 48 19.69 -0.06 -7.87
N ILE A 49 18.93 1.03 -8.04
CA ILE A 49 17.47 1.01 -8.00
C ILE A 49 16.91 0.19 -9.16
N LYS A 50 17.49 0.30 -10.38
CA LYS A 50 17.11 -0.55 -11.50
C LYS A 50 17.23 -2.03 -11.14
N SER A 51 18.38 -2.46 -10.62
CA SER A 51 18.61 -3.85 -10.22
C SER A 51 17.64 -4.30 -9.14
N PHE A 52 17.34 -3.43 -8.17
CA PHE A 52 16.35 -3.67 -7.12
C PHE A 52 14.94 -3.86 -7.72
N LEU A 53 14.48 -2.95 -8.60
CA LEU A 53 13.16 -3.02 -9.22
C LEU A 53 13.02 -4.26 -10.13
N ILE A 54 14.07 -4.65 -10.86
CA ILE A 54 14.08 -5.88 -11.66
C ILE A 54 13.83 -7.11 -10.76
N ASN A 55 14.43 -7.16 -9.58
CA ASN A 55 14.22 -8.26 -8.64
C ASN A 55 12.79 -8.27 -8.09
N ILE A 56 12.20 -7.11 -7.77
CA ILE A 56 10.78 -6.99 -7.38
C ILE A 56 9.89 -7.55 -8.50
N VAL A 57 10.04 -7.06 -9.72
CA VAL A 57 9.23 -7.51 -10.88
C VAL A 57 9.38 -9.01 -11.14
N LYS A 58 10.58 -9.59 -10.98
CA LYS A 58 10.78 -11.03 -11.10
C LYS A 58 10.02 -11.81 -10.05
N THR A 59 10.01 -11.33 -8.81
CA THR A 59 9.25 -11.94 -7.70
C THR A 59 7.76 -11.91 -7.99
N ASP A 60 7.24 -10.77 -8.42
CA ASP A 60 5.82 -10.60 -8.77
C ASP A 60 5.42 -11.50 -9.95
N ARG A 61 6.27 -11.57 -11.00
CA ARG A 61 6.03 -12.49 -12.13
C ARG A 61 6.01 -13.95 -11.68
N THR A 62 6.87 -14.35 -10.75
CA THR A 62 6.87 -15.71 -10.20
C THR A 62 5.59 -15.98 -9.42
N PHE A 63 5.10 -15.00 -8.65
CA PHE A 63 3.81 -15.10 -7.96
C PHE A 63 2.66 -15.24 -8.96
N VAL A 64 2.61 -14.39 -9.99
CA VAL A 64 1.59 -14.41 -11.04
C VAL A 64 1.61 -15.72 -11.82
N SER A 65 2.79 -16.26 -12.16
CA SER A 65 2.90 -17.54 -12.87
C SER A 65 2.36 -18.73 -12.08
N LYS A 66 2.42 -18.67 -10.76
CA LYS A 66 1.92 -19.72 -9.86
C LYS A 66 0.44 -19.61 -9.55
N ASN A 67 -0.06 -18.39 -9.39
CA ASN A 67 -1.40 -18.11 -8.83
C ASN A 67 -2.39 -17.55 -9.87
N GLY A 68 -1.89 -17.13 -11.04
CA GLY A 68 -2.67 -16.41 -12.06
C GLY A 68 -2.97 -14.96 -11.65
N ILE A 69 -3.51 -14.18 -12.61
CA ILE A 69 -3.99 -12.82 -12.39
C ILE A 69 -5.49 -12.90 -12.16
N THR A 70 -5.88 -13.00 -10.91
CA THR A 70 -7.29 -12.98 -10.48
C THR A 70 -7.47 -11.98 -9.36
N THR A 71 -8.68 -11.47 -9.19
CA THR A 71 -9.01 -10.58 -8.06
C THR A 71 -8.63 -11.23 -6.73
N PHE A 72 -8.83 -12.54 -6.59
CA PHE A 72 -8.53 -13.26 -5.37
C PHE A 72 -7.01 -13.36 -5.11
N SER A 73 -6.21 -13.66 -6.15
CA SER A 73 -4.75 -13.75 -5.99
C SER A 73 -4.13 -12.40 -5.65
N ILE A 74 -4.55 -11.33 -6.31
CA ILE A 74 -4.08 -9.97 -6.01
C ILE A 74 -4.53 -9.54 -4.61
N PHE A 75 -5.80 -9.78 -4.27
CA PHE A 75 -6.32 -9.46 -2.94
C PHE A 75 -5.53 -10.16 -1.84
N THR A 76 -5.30 -11.48 -1.95
CA THR A 76 -4.59 -12.23 -0.91
C THR A 76 -3.13 -11.82 -0.77
N HIS A 77 -2.46 -11.45 -1.87
CA HIS A 77 -1.11 -10.91 -1.86
C HIS A 77 -1.02 -9.60 -1.05
N ASN A 78 -1.87 -8.64 -1.39
CA ASN A 78 -1.92 -7.34 -0.72
C ASN A 78 -2.46 -7.44 0.71
N LEU A 79 -3.43 -8.32 0.96
CA LEU A 79 -3.97 -8.62 2.28
C LEU A 79 -2.87 -9.09 3.24
N TYR A 80 -2.00 -9.99 2.77
CA TYR A 80 -0.87 -10.47 3.58
C TYR A 80 0.03 -9.32 4.05
N SER A 81 0.38 -8.41 3.14
CA SER A 81 1.20 -7.24 3.47
C SER A 81 0.50 -6.26 4.42
N VAL A 82 -0.80 -6.00 4.20
CA VAL A 82 -1.63 -5.17 5.10
C VAL A 82 -1.73 -5.79 6.48
N PHE A 83 -1.97 -7.11 6.55
CA PHE A 83 -2.04 -7.81 7.82
C PHE A 83 -0.71 -7.79 8.58
N LEU A 84 0.41 -8.02 7.89
CA LEU A 84 1.73 -7.90 8.49
C LEU A 84 2.05 -6.48 8.96
N THR A 85 1.64 -5.46 8.21
CA THR A 85 1.79 -4.06 8.60
C THR A 85 1.05 -3.78 9.91
N PHE A 86 -0.17 -4.29 10.05
CA PHE A 86 -0.96 -4.14 11.26
C PHE A 86 -0.39 -4.96 12.42
N ALA A 87 -0.16 -6.26 12.22
CA ALA A 87 0.33 -7.18 13.25
C ALA A 87 1.75 -6.83 13.71
N GLY A 88 2.56 -6.24 12.83
CA GLY A 88 3.87 -5.70 13.15
C GLY A 88 3.86 -4.64 14.26
N GLY A 89 2.68 -4.06 14.54
CA GLY A 89 2.46 -3.15 15.66
C GLY A 89 2.78 -3.75 17.03
N VAL A 90 2.79 -5.07 17.16
CA VAL A 90 3.21 -5.75 18.40
C VAL A 90 4.67 -5.43 18.73
N VAL A 91 5.53 -5.37 17.72
CA VAL A 91 6.96 -5.03 17.88
C VAL A 91 7.21 -3.55 17.55
N GLY A 92 6.32 -2.89 16.82
CA GLY A 92 6.37 -1.49 16.41
C GLY A 92 7.27 -1.22 15.21
N ILE A 93 8.55 -1.58 15.29
CA ILE A 93 9.52 -1.36 14.22
C ILE A 93 9.15 -2.12 12.93
N ILE A 94 8.45 -3.24 13.05
CA ILE A 94 7.99 -4.04 11.90
C ILE A 94 6.95 -3.26 11.10
N THR A 95 5.95 -2.64 11.76
CA THR A 95 4.99 -1.75 11.09
C THR A 95 5.68 -0.62 10.34
N VAL A 96 6.64 0.04 11.00
CA VAL A 96 7.42 1.14 10.40
C VAL A 96 8.19 0.65 9.18
N ALA A 97 8.88 -0.49 9.30
CA ALA A 97 9.67 -1.05 8.21
C ALA A 97 8.81 -1.42 6.99
N ILE A 98 7.70 -2.14 7.20
CA ILE A 98 6.84 -2.58 6.09
C ILE A 98 6.20 -1.36 5.41
N LEU A 99 5.72 -0.39 6.18
CA LEU A 99 5.12 0.83 5.65
C LEU A 99 6.15 1.66 4.86
N PHE A 100 7.39 1.76 5.39
CA PHE A 100 8.50 2.40 4.71
C PHE A 100 8.83 1.71 3.39
N PHE A 101 8.98 0.37 3.38
CA PHE A 101 9.32 -0.38 2.18
C PHE A 101 8.25 -0.25 1.09
N ASN A 102 6.97 -0.29 1.45
CA ASN A 102 5.88 -0.09 0.47
C ASN A 102 5.97 1.29 -0.19
N GLY A 103 6.08 2.37 0.58
CA GLY A 103 6.22 3.71 0.01
C GLY A 103 7.51 3.87 -0.80
N PHE A 104 8.64 3.31 -0.33
CA PHE A 104 9.93 3.34 -1.02
C PHE A 104 9.87 2.63 -2.38
N ILE A 105 9.23 1.45 -2.46
CA ILE A 105 9.08 0.72 -3.72
C ILE A 105 8.26 1.54 -4.72
N TYR A 106 7.10 2.08 -4.31
CA TYR A 106 6.30 2.95 -5.17
C TYR A 106 7.07 4.18 -5.64
N GLY A 107 7.78 4.85 -4.72
CA GLY A 107 8.62 6.00 -5.04
C GLY A 107 9.75 5.65 -5.99
N SER A 108 10.37 4.47 -5.82
CA SER A 108 11.42 4.00 -6.70
C SER A 108 10.93 3.74 -8.13
N PHE A 109 9.73 3.18 -8.30
CA PHE A 109 9.11 3.05 -9.62
C PHE A 109 8.81 4.41 -10.25
N VAL A 110 8.18 5.32 -9.49
CA VAL A 110 7.87 6.67 -9.98
C VAL A 110 9.16 7.39 -10.40
N GLY A 111 10.19 7.38 -9.56
CA GLY A 111 11.48 8.03 -9.86
C GLY A 111 12.19 7.39 -11.05
N TYR A 112 12.23 6.05 -11.11
CA TYR A 112 12.83 5.33 -12.23
C TYR A 112 12.20 5.71 -13.57
N PHE A 113 10.87 5.70 -13.66
CA PHE A 113 10.18 6.07 -14.89
C PHE A 113 10.25 7.57 -15.21
N ALA A 114 10.35 8.43 -14.19
CA ALA A 114 10.47 9.87 -14.39
C ALA A 114 11.84 10.30 -14.92
N PHE A 115 12.92 9.67 -14.45
CA PHE A 115 14.29 10.11 -14.74
C PHE A 115 15.00 9.27 -15.80
N ASP A 116 14.59 8.02 -16.01
CA ASP A 116 15.27 7.07 -16.89
C ASP A 116 14.39 6.60 -18.02
N GLN A 117 13.99 7.52 -18.89
CA GLN A 117 13.20 7.23 -20.10
C GLN A 117 13.91 6.32 -21.12
N HIS A 118 15.22 6.10 -20.99
CA HIS A 118 16.03 5.40 -21.99
C HIS A 118 16.35 3.94 -21.63
N ILE A 119 16.02 3.45 -20.45
CA ILE A 119 16.37 2.09 -20.01
C ILE A 119 15.28 1.05 -20.38
N GLY A 120 14.14 1.48 -20.88
CA GLY A 120 13.06 0.63 -21.34
C GLY A 120 13.17 0.32 -22.85
N GLY A 121 14.06 -0.55 -23.27
CA GLY A 121 14.00 -1.15 -24.61
C GLY A 121 13.02 -2.34 -24.63
N VAL A 122 12.62 -2.79 -25.84
CA VAL A 122 11.74 -3.95 -26.07
C VAL A 122 12.20 -5.21 -25.30
N ASN A 123 13.50 -5.29 -24.97
CA ASN A 123 14.12 -6.37 -24.23
C ASN A 123 14.34 -6.08 -22.74
N SER A 124 13.84 -4.96 -22.19
CA SER A 124 13.94 -4.68 -20.75
C SER A 124 13.00 -5.59 -19.96
N PRO A 125 13.41 -6.16 -18.81
CA PRO A 125 12.51 -6.86 -17.91
C PRO A 125 11.33 -6.01 -17.43
N LEU A 126 11.46 -4.68 -17.48
CA LEU A 126 10.40 -3.72 -17.15
C LEU A 126 9.50 -3.40 -18.35
N GLY A 127 9.79 -3.95 -19.54
CA GLY A 127 8.99 -3.77 -20.74
C GLY A 127 9.04 -2.36 -21.32
N ILE A 128 8.05 -2.02 -22.17
CA ILE A 128 7.87 -0.71 -22.82
C ILE A 128 7.08 0.25 -21.87
N LEU A 129 7.21 0.09 -20.56
CA LEU A 129 6.51 0.96 -19.62
C LEU A 129 7.12 2.36 -19.68
N THR A 130 6.37 3.28 -20.25
CA THR A 130 6.64 4.72 -20.12
C THR A 130 6.08 5.22 -18.77
N PRO A 131 6.52 6.39 -18.26
CA PRO A 131 5.96 6.98 -17.05
C PRO A 131 4.43 7.05 -17.07
N TRP A 132 3.84 7.40 -18.20
CA TRP A 132 2.39 7.53 -18.35
C TRP A 132 1.67 6.18 -18.31
N ILE A 133 2.22 5.15 -18.93
CA ILE A 133 1.67 3.80 -18.88
C ILE A 133 1.72 3.29 -17.44
N PHE A 134 2.83 3.52 -16.71
CA PHE A 134 2.93 3.16 -15.30
C PHE A 134 1.85 3.86 -14.45
N VAL A 135 1.63 5.15 -14.65
CA VAL A 135 0.58 5.91 -13.94
C VAL A 135 -0.80 5.33 -14.24
N ILE A 136 -1.10 5.02 -15.49
CA ILE A 136 -2.40 4.46 -15.90
C ILE A 136 -2.61 3.06 -15.29
N TYR A 137 -1.56 2.23 -15.25
CA TYR A 137 -1.63 0.92 -14.60
C TYR A 137 -1.86 1.04 -13.09
N THR A 138 -1.22 2.02 -12.43
CA THR A 138 -1.13 2.06 -10.97
C THR A 138 -2.16 2.96 -10.32
N LEU A 139 -2.47 4.11 -10.91
CA LEU A 139 -3.28 5.15 -10.28
C LEU A 139 -4.69 4.70 -9.90
N PRO A 140 -5.46 3.98 -10.75
CA PRO A 140 -6.85 3.67 -10.44
C PRO A 140 -7.03 2.80 -9.19
N HIS A 141 -6.19 1.76 -9.03
CA HIS A 141 -6.23 0.89 -7.85
C HIS A 141 -5.34 1.40 -6.72
N GLY A 142 -4.22 2.06 -7.05
CA GLY A 142 -3.23 2.53 -6.09
C GLY A 142 -3.77 3.53 -5.08
N ILE A 143 -4.78 4.34 -5.43
CA ILE A 143 -5.46 5.24 -4.47
C ILE A 143 -6.04 4.44 -3.30
N PHE A 144 -6.71 3.32 -3.58
CA PHE A 144 -7.32 2.46 -2.57
C PHE A 144 -6.26 1.64 -1.83
N GLU A 145 -5.28 1.13 -2.54
CA GLU A 145 -4.20 0.33 -1.98
C GLU A 145 -3.33 1.14 -1.01
N ILE A 146 -2.84 2.30 -1.43
CA ILE A 146 -2.05 3.21 -0.58
C ILE A 146 -2.84 3.64 0.64
N SER A 147 -4.12 3.98 0.47
CA SER A 147 -5.00 4.31 1.60
C SER A 147 -5.15 3.13 2.56
N GLY A 148 -5.29 1.89 2.05
CA GLY A 148 -5.33 0.66 2.84
C GLY A 148 -4.06 0.47 3.67
N PHE A 149 -2.88 0.64 3.07
CA PHE A 149 -1.60 0.54 3.78
C PHE A 149 -1.44 1.62 4.86
N ILE A 150 -1.80 2.87 4.58
CA ILE A 150 -1.74 3.96 5.55
C ILE A 150 -2.66 3.69 6.75
N ILE A 151 -3.88 3.21 6.50
CA ILE A 151 -4.85 2.93 7.56
C ILE A 151 -4.41 1.70 8.37
N ALA A 152 -3.89 0.64 7.74
CA ALA A 152 -3.32 -0.52 8.45
C ALA A 152 -2.12 -0.12 9.30
N GLY A 153 -1.23 0.72 8.76
CA GLY A 153 -0.09 1.28 9.49
C GLY A 153 -0.52 2.09 10.71
N ALA A 154 -1.55 2.92 10.57
CA ALA A 154 -2.12 3.67 11.70
C ALA A 154 -2.66 2.72 12.79
N GLY A 155 -3.35 1.64 12.39
CA GLY A 155 -3.78 0.58 13.31
C GLY A 155 -2.60 -0.10 14.01
N GLY A 156 -1.55 -0.46 13.26
CA GLY A 156 -0.32 -1.05 13.81
C GLY A 156 0.39 -0.12 14.80
N LEU A 157 0.59 1.16 14.45
CA LEU A 157 1.17 2.14 15.36
C LEU A 157 0.34 2.34 16.63
N LYS A 158 -1.00 2.23 16.52
CA LYS A 158 -1.89 2.26 17.68
C LYS A 158 -1.69 1.04 18.57
N ILE A 159 -1.55 -0.17 18.01
CA ILE A 159 -1.19 -1.37 18.77
C ILE A 159 0.15 -1.18 19.50
N THR A 160 1.16 -0.61 18.83
CA THR A 160 2.44 -0.27 19.46
C THR A 160 2.26 0.65 20.67
N SER A 161 1.40 1.67 20.54
CA SER A 161 1.08 2.59 21.64
C SER A 161 0.40 1.89 22.81
N ILE A 162 -0.52 0.95 22.55
CA ILE A 162 -1.17 0.16 23.59
C ILE A 162 -0.12 -0.68 24.33
N ILE A 163 0.71 -1.43 23.60
CA ILE A 163 1.76 -2.29 24.18
C ILE A 163 2.74 -1.48 25.02
N TYR A 164 3.16 -0.31 24.53
CA TYR A 164 4.00 0.59 25.31
C TYR A 164 3.34 1.00 26.64
N LYS A 165 2.04 1.31 26.64
CA LYS A 165 1.30 1.67 27.86
C LYS A 165 1.19 0.49 28.84
N LEU A 166 0.95 -0.73 28.31
CA LEU A 166 0.88 -1.95 29.13
C LEU A 166 2.22 -2.25 29.82
N ILE A 167 3.35 -2.09 29.09
CA ILE A 167 4.68 -2.46 29.62
C ILE A 167 5.27 -1.33 30.50
N VAL A 168 5.19 -0.07 30.02
CA VAL A 168 5.92 1.04 30.67
C VAL A 168 5.07 1.75 31.72
N LYS A 169 3.73 1.81 31.51
CA LYS A 169 2.82 2.50 32.41
C LYS A 169 2.04 1.58 33.34
N ASP A 170 2.29 0.27 33.26
CA ASP A 170 1.67 -0.77 34.08
C ASP A 170 0.12 -0.69 34.09
N THR A 171 -0.47 -0.43 32.90
CA THR A 171 -1.93 -0.37 32.72
C THR A 171 -2.50 -1.73 32.35
N LEU A 172 -3.81 -1.93 32.57
CA LEU A 172 -4.47 -3.19 32.20
C LEU A 172 -4.98 -3.14 30.75
N VAL A 173 -5.11 -4.29 30.11
CA VAL A 173 -5.69 -4.42 28.75
C VAL A 173 -7.11 -3.87 28.70
N SER A 174 -7.89 -4.04 29.77
CA SER A 174 -9.25 -3.51 29.92
C SER A 174 -9.32 -1.99 29.72
N ASP A 175 -8.29 -1.26 30.15
CA ASP A 175 -8.25 0.20 30.08
C ASP A 175 -8.10 0.70 28.63
N HIS A 176 -7.65 -0.19 27.74
CA HIS A 176 -7.39 0.10 26.32
C HIS A 176 -8.40 -0.57 25.36
N TYR A 177 -9.52 -1.10 25.87
CA TYR A 177 -10.52 -1.79 25.04
C TYR A 177 -11.00 -0.94 23.86
N LEU A 178 -11.30 0.35 24.06
CA LEU A 178 -11.73 1.24 22.98
C LEU A 178 -10.61 1.47 21.96
N GLU A 179 -9.36 1.61 22.41
CA GLU A 179 -8.21 1.79 21.52
C GLU A 179 -7.98 0.55 20.67
N LEU A 180 -8.08 -0.65 21.26
CA LEU A 180 -7.96 -1.92 20.54
C LEU A 180 -9.11 -2.10 19.54
N LYS A 181 -10.34 -1.79 19.95
CA LYS A 181 -11.51 -1.81 19.05
C LYS A 181 -11.30 -0.87 17.86
N ASP A 182 -10.82 0.35 18.08
CA ASP A 182 -10.52 1.29 17.00
C ASP A 182 -9.44 0.74 16.05
N ALA A 183 -8.37 0.13 16.57
CA ALA A 183 -7.31 -0.48 15.75
C ALA A 183 -7.87 -1.60 14.85
N LEU A 184 -8.74 -2.47 15.38
CA LEU A 184 -9.39 -3.53 14.60
C LEU A 184 -10.35 -2.97 13.54
N ILE A 185 -11.06 -1.87 13.84
CA ILE A 185 -11.90 -1.20 12.84
C ILE A 185 -11.04 -0.60 11.71
N LEU A 186 -9.89 0.00 12.04
CA LEU A 186 -8.95 0.49 11.03
C LEU A 186 -8.45 -0.66 10.14
N LEU A 187 -8.11 -1.82 10.73
CA LEU A 187 -7.76 -3.01 9.94
C LEU A 187 -8.90 -3.45 9.02
N ALA A 188 -10.13 -3.51 9.52
CA ALA A 188 -11.30 -3.88 8.71
C ALA A 188 -11.50 -2.91 7.52
N ILE A 189 -11.34 -1.60 7.75
CA ILE A 189 -11.40 -0.59 6.68
C ILE A 189 -10.27 -0.81 5.67
N ALA A 190 -9.04 -1.06 6.13
CA ALA A 190 -7.91 -1.35 5.26
C ALA A 190 -8.16 -2.58 4.37
N VAL A 191 -8.69 -3.67 4.94
CA VAL A 191 -9.04 -4.89 4.19
C VAL A 191 -10.07 -4.61 3.10
N ILE A 192 -11.11 -3.80 3.40
CA ILE A 192 -12.12 -3.41 2.40
C ILE A 192 -11.47 -2.61 1.26
N LEU A 193 -10.59 -1.66 1.58
CA LEU A 193 -9.90 -0.85 0.57
C LEU A 193 -9.00 -1.71 -0.34
N ILE A 194 -8.24 -2.64 0.22
CA ILE A 194 -7.41 -3.59 -0.55
C ILE A 194 -8.27 -4.50 -1.43
N PHE A 195 -9.44 -4.92 -0.96
CA PHE A 195 -10.36 -5.70 -1.79
C PHE A 195 -10.89 -4.89 -2.98
N ILE A 196 -11.28 -3.62 -2.75
CA ILE A 196 -11.69 -2.70 -3.82
C ILE A 196 -10.53 -2.47 -4.80
N ALA A 197 -9.31 -2.26 -4.29
CA ALA A 197 -8.12 -2.12 -5.12
C ALA A 197 -7.91 -3.33 -6.04
N ALA A 198 -7.99 -4.55 -5.50
CA ALA A 198 -7.83 -5.79 -6.28
C ALA A 198 -8.89 -5.95 -7.38
N ILE A 199 -10.16 -5.57 -7.12
CA ILE A 199 -11.22 -5.55 -8.13
C ILE A 199 -10.88 -4.56 -9.26
N ILE A 200 -10.47 -3.33 -8.90
CA ILE A 200 -10.13 -2.29 -9.88
C ILE A 200 -8.90 -2.71 -10.69
N GLU A 201 -7.89 -3.29 -10.04
CA GLU A 201 -6.67 -3.73 -10.71
C GLU A 201 -6.96 -4.78 -11.75
N THR A 202 -7.69 -5.84 -11.38
CA THR A 202 -7.97 -6.97 -12.27
C THR A 202 -8.89 -6.60 -13.43
N ASN A 203 -9.93 -5.78 -13.16
CA ASN A 203 -10.99 -5.55 -14.14
C ASN A 203 -10.83 -4.24 -14.91
N TYR A 204 -9.98 -3.34 -14.45
CA TYR A 204 -9.80 -2.03 -15.07
C TYR A 204 -8.34 -1.71 -15.37
N SER A 205 -7.46 -1.70 -14.36
CA SER A 205 -6.09 -1.20 -14.52
C SER A 205 -5.27 -2.09 -15.47
N ILE A 206 -5.30 -3.41 -15.28
CA ILE A 206 -4.56 -4.36 -16.13
C ILE A 206 -5.11 -4.39 -17.57
N PRO A 207 -6.43 -4.54 -17.82
CA PRO A 207 -6.97 -4.49 -19.18
C PRO A 207 -6.68 -3.17 -19.90
N LEU A 208 -6.85 -2.03 -19.21
CA LEU A 208 -6.59 -0.71 -19.79
C LEU A 208 -5.11 -0.54 -20.15
N GLY A 209 -4.21 -0.92 -19.24
CA GLY A 209 -2.78 -0.85 -19.48
C GLY A 209 -2.36 -1.72 -20.66
N ASN A 210 -2.85 -2.97 -20.76
CA ASN A 210 -2.60 -3.86 -21.88
C ASN A 210 -3.11 -3.26 -23.20
N TYR A 211 -4.31 -2.69 -23.20
CA TYR A 211 -4.87 -2.03 -24.40
C TYR A 211 -3.97 -0.87 -24.89
N ILE A 212 -3.54 0.00 -23.98
CA ILE A 212 -2.67 1.13 -24.33
C ILE A 212 -1.28 0.66 -24.79
N THR A 213 -0.74 -0.39 -24.17
CA THR A 213 0.55 -0.96 -24.56
C THR A 213 0.49 -1.52 -25.99
N HIS A 214 -0.59 -2.20 -26.35
CA HIS A 214 -0.80 -2.70 -27.73
C HIS A 214 -0.93 -1.56 -28.75
N LEU A 215 -1.56 -0.43 -28.39
CA LEU A 215 -1.64 0.73 -29.29
C LEU A 215 -0.30 1.45 -29.47
N SER A 216 0.62 1.31 -28.51
CA SER A 216 1.94 1.97 -28.53
C SER A 216 3.01 1.18 -29.25
N LEU A 217 2.73 -0.09 -29.63
CA LEU A 217 3.63 -0.91 -30.41
C LEU A 217 3.42 -0.60 -31.90
N PRO A 218 4.50 -0.35 -32.71
CA PRO A 218 4.37 -0.32 -34.14
C PRO A 218 3.84 -1.69 -34.60
N ASN A 219 2.84 -1.67 -35.48
CA ASN A 219 2.37 -2.90 -36.14
C ASN A 219 3.56 -3.62 -36.79
N PRO A 220 3.65 -4.95 -36.64
CA PRO A 220 4.72 -5.74 -37.25
C PRO A 220 4.75 -5.63 -38.79
#